data_8e78783b1a4d37e51f90e7cd92d32a8a
#
_entry.id   8e78783b1a4d37e51f90e7cd92d32a8a
#
_cell.length_a   1.000
_cell.length_b   1.000
_cell.length_c   1.000
_cell.angle_alpha   90.00
_cell.angle_beta   90.00
_cell.angle_gamma   90.00
#
_symmetry.space_group_name_H-M   'P 1'
#
loop_
_entity.id
_entity.type
_entity.pdbx_description
1 polymer ?
#
loop_
_entity_poly.entity_id
_entity_poly.type
_entity_poly.pdbx_seq_one_letter_code
_entity_poly.pdbx_strand_id
1 'polypeptide(L)'
;TDPMVRTLWEEQVGRRFKRDNSYDWQLRSIGWITEGRLLVRAIEVLQHALAKIADKGDAGNLNVTKVKDALAPHTFDVEITGDTYTLGHLLRHQLYDSVTNQTGLLRLVGFDKHHAHDKNGVLRMVFQNDASAVNASHLTARAAREVIAVFQELLPLAQKLEASQARKPTSAKQTSDN
;
A
#
# COMPACT_ATOMS: atom_id res chain seq x y z
N THR A 1 8.61 11.35 -39.52
CA THR A 1 9.26 10.11 -38.97
C THR A 1 8.40 8.94 -39.40
N ASP A 2 9.00 7.96 -40.07
CA ASP A 2 8.31 6.75 -40.54
C ASP A 2 7.63 6.03 -39.35
N PRO A 3 6.33 5.72 -39.43
CA PRO A 3 5.60 5.00 -38.36
C PRO A 3 6.27 3.72 -37.93
N MET A 4 6.88 2.99 -38.87
CA MET A 4 7.57 1.74 -38.61
C MET A 4 8.84 1.94 -37.75
N VAL A 5 9.60 2.97 -38.02
CA VAL A 5 10.79 3.33 -37.24
C VAL A 5 10.41 3.76 -35.82
N ARG A 6 9.29 4.46 -35.67
CA ARG A 6 8.77 4.84 -34.36
C ARG A 6 8.35 3.62 -33.53
N THR A 7 7.64 2.68 -34.13
CA THR A 7 7.22 1.44 -33.45
C THR A 7 8.42 0.60 -33.02
N LEU A 8 9.41 0.44 -33.90
CA LEU A 8 10.66 -0.27 -33.58
C LEU A 8 11.42 0.40 -32.44
N TRP A 9 11.48 1.74 -32.45
CA TRP A 9 12.12 2.49 -31.38
C TRP A 9 11.39 2.31 -30.05
N GLU A 10 10.06 2.42 -30.03
CA GLU A 10 9.23 2.22 -28.84
C GLU A 10 9.38 0.82 -28.26
N GLU A 11 9.47 -0.22 -29.10
CA GLU A 11 9.62 -1.61 -28.65
C GLU A 11 11.03 -1.94 -28.16
N GLN A 12 12.07 -1.46 -28.82
CA GLN A 12 13.45 -1.85 -28.52
C GLN A 12 14.17 -0.90 -27.57
N VAL A 13 13.94 0.39 -27.71
CA VAL A 13 14.67 1.43 -26.99
C VAL A 13 13.77 2.15 -25.98
N GLY A 14 12.55 2.50 -26.37
CA GLY A 14 11.60 3.26 -25.56
C GLY A 14 11.29 2.60 -24.22
N ARG A 15 11.25 1.26 -24.18
CA ARG A 15 11.04 0.48 -22.92
C ARG A 15 12.17 0.67 -21.90
N ARG A 16 13.32 1.17 -22.28
CA ARG A 16 14.45 1.46 -21.38
C ARG A 16 14.29 2.80 -20.68
N PHE A 17 13.52 3.72 -21.27
CA PHE A 17 13.22 5.00 -20.67
C PHE A 17 11.98 4.84 -19.79
N LYS A 18 12.18 4.91 -18.49
CA LYS A 18 11.11 4.87 -17.50
C LYS A 18 10.85 6.30 -17.03
N ARG A 19 9.57 6.61 -16.86
CA ARG A 19 9.18 7.80 -16.08
C ARG A 19 9.17 7.40 -14.61
N ASP A 20 9.82 8.18 -13.78
CA ASP A 20 9.74 8.00 -12.34
C ASP A 20 8.28 8.17 -11.89
N ASN A 21 7.83 7.32 -10.97
CA ASN A 21 6.48 7.33 -10.42
C ASN A 21 5.34 7.16 -11.45
N SER A 22 5.61 6.48 -12.57
CA SER A 22 4.61 6.17 -13.60
C SER A 22 4.57 4.67 -13.87
N TYR A 23 3.38 4.08 -13.75
CA TYR A 23 3.18 2.63 -13.89
C TYR A 23 1.98 2.35 -14.78
N ASP A 24 2.15 1.41 -15.72
CA ASP A 24 1.06 0.87 -16.53
C ASP A 24 0.57 -0.44 -15.91
N TRP A 25 -0.70 -0.48 -15.55
CA TRP A 25 -1.32 -1.64 -14.92
C TRP A 25 -2.21 -2.38 -15.90
N GLN A 26 -2.03 -3.71 -15.98
CA GLN A 26 -2.93 -4.60 -16.69
C GLN A 26 -3.62 -5.53 -15.71
N LEU A 27 -4.92 -5.37 -15.54
CA LEU A 27 -5.75 -6.22 -14.71
C LEU A 27 -6.67 -7.05 -15.60
N ARG A 28 -6.66 -8.37 -15.42
CA ARG A 28 -7.54 -9.30 -16.12
C ARG A 28 -8.32 -10.12 -15.12
N SER A 29 -9.62 -10.12 -15.26
CA SER A 29 -10.52 -10.98 -14.50
C SER A 29 -10.70 -12.33 -15.19
N ILE A 30 -10.98 -13.36 -14.39
CA ILE A 30 -11.41 -14.68 -14.92
C ILE A 30 -12.89 -14.71 -15.28
N GLY A 31 -13.61 -13.57 -15.24
CA GLY A 31 -14.98 -13.41 -15.71
C GLY A 31 -16.06 -13.40 -14.64
N TRP A 32 -15.77 -13.76 -13.39
CA TRP A 32 -16.75 -13.72 -12.28
C TRP A 32 -17.08 -12.31 -11.82
N ILE A 33 -16.08 -11.44 -11.79
CA ILE A 33 -16.17 -10.05 -11.33
C ILE A 33 -15.44 -9.19 -12.36
N THR A 34 -15.98 -8.03 -12.68
CA THR A 34 -15.32 -7.08 -13.59
C THR A 34 -14.03 -6.52 -12.97
N GLU A 35 -13.08 -6.14 -13.80
CA GLU A 35 -11.79 -5.57 -13.36
C GLU A 35 -11.99 -4.33 -12.50
N GLY A 36 -12.92 -3.46 -12.88
CA GLY A 36 -13.27 -2.26 -12.11
C GLY A 36 -13.81 -2.61 -10.71
N ARG A 37 -14.69 -3.62 -10.62
CA ARG A 37 -15.21 -4.09 -9.33
C ARG A 37 -14.13 -4.71 -8.45
N LEU A 38 -13.18 -5.45 -9.03
CA LEU A 38 -12.04 -5.99 -8.29
C LEU A 38 -11.19 -4.88 -7.68
N LEU A 39 -10.95 -3.81 -8.44
CA LEU A 39 -10.18 -2.66 -7.95
C LEU A 39 -10.91 -1.95 -6.80
N VAL A 40 -12.20 -1.67 -6.95
CA VAL A 40 -13.04 -1.09 -5.88
C VAL A 40 -12.97 -1.94 -4.62
N ARG A 41 -13.16 -3.26 -4.77
CA ARG A 41 -13.14 -4.18 -3.63
C ARG A 41 -11.77 -4.24 -2.95
N ALA A 42 -10.69 -4.20 -3.70
CA ALA A 42 -9.33 -4.17 -3.14
C ALA A 42 -9.12 -2.91 -2.27
N ILE A 43 -9.55 -1.75 -2.75
CA ILE A 43 -9.48 -0.49 -2.00
C ILE A 43 -10.31 -0.59 -0.70
N GLU A 44 -11.55 -1.08 -0.76
CA GLU A 44 -12.42 -1.25 0.42
C GLU A 44 -11.80 -2.17 1.46
N VAL A 45 -11.21 -3.29 1.05
CA VAL A 45 -10.54 -4.25 1.95
C VAL A 45 -9.34 -3.61 2.64
N LEU A 46 -8.51 -2.86 1.91
CA LEU A 46 -7.34 -2.18 2.48
C LEU A 46 -7.77 -1.08 3.45
N GLN A 47 -8.77 -0.27 3.10
CA GLN A 47 -9.33 0.76 3.99
C GLN A 47 -9.85 0.14 5.30
N HIS A 48 -10.59 -0.96 5.23
CA HIS A 48 -11.11 -1.64 6.42
C HIS A 48 -10.00 -2.19 7.31
N ALA A 49 -8.96 -2.77 6.71
CA ALA A 49 -7.81 -3.28 7.45
C ALA A 49 -7.03 -2.15 8.14
N LEU A 50 -6.80 -1.04 7.45
CA LEU A 50 -6.13 0.14 7.99
C LEU A 50 -6.95 0.83 9.08
N ALA A 51 -8.28 0.89 8.95
CA ALA A 51 -9.17 1.44 9.97
C ALA A 51 -9.04 0.66 11.29
N LYS A 52 -8.98 -0.67 11.25
CA LYS A 52 -8.74 -1.49 12.45
C LYS A 52 -7.41 -1.17 13.13
N ILE A 53 -6.37 -0.87 12.35
CA ILE A 53 -5.05 -0.49 12.89
C ILE A 53 -5.14 0.89 13.53
N ALA A 54 -5.80 1.85 12.87
CA ALA A 54 -6.00 3.19 13.39
C ALA A 54 -6.77 3.18 14.72
N ASP A 55 -7.90 2.47 14.78
CA ASP A 55 -8.71 2.36 16.00
C ASP A 55 -7.93 1.74 17.17
N LYS A 56 -7.18 0.66 16.91
CA LYS A 56 -6.33 0.04 17.93
C LYS A 56 -5.21 0.96 18.38
N GLY A 57 -4.63 1.73 17.46
CA GLY A 57 -3.55 2.66 17.76
C GLY A 57 -4.01 3.84 18.60
N ASP A 58 -5.19 4.40 18.31
CA ASP A 58 -5.79 5.49 19.10
C ASP A 58 -6.21 5.02 20.49
N ALA A 59 -6.71 3.80 20.61
CA ALA A 59 -7.06 3.18 21.89
C ALA A 59 -5.83 2.74 22.71
N GLY A 60 -4.60 2.83 22.15
CA GLY A 60 -3.39 2.34 22.79
C GLY A 60 -3.30 0.80 22.87
N ASN A 61 -4.11 0.10 22.10
CA ASN A 61 -4.23 -1.36 22.09
C ASN A 61 -3.33 -2.05 21.05
N LEU A 62 -2.42 -1.33 20.42
CA LEU A 62 -1.37 -1.94 19.61
C LEU A 62 -0.32 -2.54 20.53
N ASN A 63 0.17 -3.72 20.16
CA ASN A 63 1.28 -4.34 20.87
C ASN A 63 2.57 -3.62 20.50
N VAL A 64 3.08 -2.79 21.41
CA VAL A 64 4.28 -1.99 21.21
C VAL A 64 5.33 -2.42 22.23
N THR A 65 6.47 -2.88 21.73
CA THR A 65 7.58 -3.38 22.57
C THR A 65 8.81 -2.50 22.40
N LYS A 66 9.41 -2.06 23.49
CA LYS A 66 10.70 -1.38 23.46
C LYS A 66 11.82 -2.41 23.25
N VAL A 67 12.63 -2.22 22.25
CA VAL A 67 13.76 -3.14 21.95
C VAL A 67 14.92 -2.82 22.88
N LYS A 68 15.31 -3.77 23.73
CA LYS A 68 16.34 -3.56 24.77
C LYS A 68 17.76 -3.56 24.19
N ASP A 69 18.03 -4.44 23.22
CA ASP A 69 19.38 -4.65 22.64
C ASP A 69 19.51 -4.02 21.24
N ALA A 70 18.77 -2.95 20.98
CA ALA A 70 18.86 -2.25 19.70
C ALA A 70 20.18 -1.46 19.61
N LEU A 71 20.78 -1.47 18.42
CA LEU A 71 21.97 -0.64 18.11
C LEU A 71 21.69 0.86 18.23
N ALA A 72 20.43 1.26 18.14
CA ALA A 72 20.00 2.65 18.31
C ALA A 72 19.09 2.76 19.55
N PRO A 73 19.31 3.79 20.40
CA PRO A 73 18.40 4.08 21.50
C PRO A 73 16.99 4.45 20.96
N HIS A 74 15.98 4.38 21.82
CA HIS A 74 14.60 4.77 21.50
C HIS A 74 13.98 3.99 20.34
N THR A 75 14.29 2.68 20.26
CA THR A 75 13.73 1.75 19.27
C THR A 75 12.50 1.05 19.80
N PHE A 76 11.41 1.09 19.03
CA PHE A 76 10.14 0.44 19.33
C PHE A 76 9.70 -0.43 18.17
N ASP A 77 9.19 -1.61 18.49
CA ASP A 77 8.57 -2.55 17.58
C ASP A 77 7.07 -2.53 17.79
N VAL A 78 6.32 -2.22 16.75
CA VAL A 78 4.87 -2.27 16.72
C VAL A 78 4.44 -3.49 15.94
N GLU A 79 3.72 -4.39 16.59
CA GLU A 79 3.21 -5.60 15.96
C GLU A 79 1.95 -5.29 15.16
N ILE A 80 1.99 -5.58 13.84
CA ILE A 80 0.87 -5.46 12.93
C ILE A 80 0.26 -6.84 12.72
N THR A 81 -0.94 -7.04 13.27
CA THR A 81 -1.66 -8.32 13.22
C THR A 81 -2.48 -8.43 11.93
N GLY A 82 -2.58 -9.65 11.37
CA GLY A 82 -3.45 -9.94 10.21
C GLY A 82 -2.79 -9.71 8.87
N ASP A 83 -1.48 -9.69 8.92
CA ASP A 83 -0.68 -9.95 7.86
C ASP A 83 -0.69 -9.54 6.60
N THR A 84 -0.24 -8.46 6.18
CA THR A 84 0.31 -8.47 4.85
C THR A 84 1.53 -7.58 4.76
N TYR A 85 2.50 -8.03 4.03
CA TYR A 85 3.57 -7.15 3.56
C TYR A 85 3.01 -5.86 2.97
N THR A 86 1.83 -5.94 2.34
CA THR A 86 1.12 -4.77 1.78
C THR A 86 0.81 -3.73 2.84
N LEU A 87 0.14 -4.09 3.94
CA LEU A 87 -0.20 -3.15 5.01
C LEU A 87 1.05 -2.60 5.70
N GLY A 88 2.00 -3.47 6.01
CA GLY A 88 3.24 -3.06 6.66
C GLY A 88 4.07 -2.11 5.81
N HIS A 89 4.18 -2.38 4.51
CA HIS A 89 4.90 -1.47 3.60
C HIS A 89 4.17 -0.17 3.33
N LEU A 90 2.83 -0.16 3.28
CA LEU A 90 2.05 1.07 3.19
C LEU A 90 2.30 1.96 4.41
N LEU A 91 2.21 1.40 5.62
CA LEU A 91 2.47 2.13 6.87
C LEU A 91 3.92 2.62 6.95
N ARG A 92 4.88 1.75 6.60
CA ARG A 92 6.28 2.13 6.54
C ARG A 92 6.54 3.29 5.58
N HIS A 93 5.98 3.22 4.37
CA HIS A 93 6.15 4.27 3.37
C HIS A 93 5.57 5.59 3.86
N GLN A 94 4.35 5.57 4.40
CA GLN A 94 3.69 6.77 4.91
C GLN A 94 4.45 7.38 6.08
N LEU A 95 4.92 6.57 7.05
CA LEU A 95 5.74 7.06 8.16
C LEU A 95 7.08 7.62 7.70
N TYR A 96 7.71 7.00 6.70
CA TYR A 96 8.95 7.52 6.14
C TYR A 96 8.73 8.90 5.51
N ASP A 97 7.68 9.05 4.72
CA ASP A 97 7.41 10.28 4.00
C ASP A 97 6.91 11.40 4.92
N SER A 98 5.88 11.14 5.73
CA SER A 98 5.25 12.17 6.57
C SER A 98 6.02 12.47 7.87
N VAL A 99 6.72 11.51 8.43
CA VAL A 99 7.38 11.68 9.75
C VAL A 99 8.89 11.78 9.62
N THR A 100 9.53 10.86 8.92
CA THR A 100 11.00 10.88 8.80
C THR A 100 11.47 12.05 7.94
N ASN A 101 10.90 12.22 6.75
CA ASN A 101 11.34 13.27 5.82
C ASN A 101 10.85 14.66 6.22
N GLN A 102 9.62 14.79 6.70
CA GLN A 102 9.03 16.11 6.94
C GLN A 102 9.31 16.66 8.34
N THR A 103 9.29 15.81 9.37
CA THR A 103 9.41 16.27 10.77
C THR A 103 10.72 15.89 11.44
N GLY A 104 11.41 14.87 10.93
CA GLY A 104 12.64 14.34 11.54
C GLY A 104 12.43 13.67 12.91
N LEU A 105 11.20 13.39 13.33
CA LEU A 105 10.91 12.71 14.60
C LEU A 105 11.41 11.26 14.61
N LEU A 106 11.33 10.58 13.47
CA LEU A 106 11.87 9.25 13.27
C LEU A 106 13.19 9.33 12.51
N ARG A 107 14.20 8.66 13.03
CA ARG A 107 15.47 8.46 12.36
C ARG A 107 15.40 7.34 11.33
N LEU A 108 14.63 6.30 11.65
CA LEU A 108 14.45 5.13 10.79
C LEU A 108 13.09 4.51 11.01
N VAL A 109 12.51 4.03 9.93
CA VAL A 109 11.33 3.17 9.96
C VAL A 109 11.54 1.98 9.04
N GLY A 110 11.30 0.78 9.55
CA GLY A 110 11.42 -0.48 8.82
C GLY A 110 10.22 -1.37 9.07
N PHE A 111 9.90 -2.23 8.11
CA PHE A 111 8.91 -3.28 8.29
C PHE A 111 9.54 -4.62 7.94
N ASP A 112 9.35 -5.62 8.78
CA ASP A 112 9.88 -6.96 8.58
C ASP A 112 8.93 -8.02 9.14
N LYS A 113 9.09 -9.26 8.65
CA LYS A 113 8.47 -10.47 9.18
C LYS A 113 9.55 -11.50 9.40
N HIS A 114 9.63 -12.08 10.59
CA HIS A 114 10.64 -13.09 10.89
C HIS A 114 10.57 -14.30 9.95
N HIS A 115 9.35 -14.73 9.63
CA HIS A 115 9.11 -15.78 8.63
C HIS A 115 7.96 -15.39 7.70
N ALA A 116 8.04 -15.82 6.44
CA ALA A 116 6.99 -15.56 5.45
C ALA A 116 5.60 -16.10 5.87
N HIS A 117 5.58 -17.15 6.70
CA HIS A 117 4.35 -17.77 7.21
C HIS A 117 3.82 -17.15 8.50
N ASP A 118 4.55 -16.21 9.11
CA ASP A 118 4.07 -15.54 10.31
C ASP A 118 2.83 -14.70 9.97
N LYS A 119 1.83 -14.76 10.84
CA LYS A 119 0.59 -13.99 10.68
C LYS A 119 0.79 -12.50 11.02
N ASN A 120 1.84 -12.19 11.76
CA ASN A 120 2.13 -10.85 12.25
C ASN A 120 3.42 -10.33 11.62
N GLY A 121 3.44 -9.05 11.32
CA GLY A 121 4.64 -8.33 10.92
C GLY A 121 5.04 -7.33 12.00
N VAL A 122 6.27 -6.88 11.96
CA VAL A 122 6.84 -5.92 12.92
C VAL A 122 7.21 -4.64 12.19
N LEU A 123 6.61 -3.55 12.63
CA LEU A 123 6.94 -2.20 12.18
C LEU A 123 7.90 -1.60 13.20
N ARG A 124 9.18 -1.53 12.85
CA ARG A 124 10.24 -0.99 13.71
C ARG A 124 10.40 0.50 13.49
N MET A 125 10.34 1.26 14.57
CA MET A 125 10.53 2.71 14.56
C MET A 125 11.69 3.08 15.49
N VAL A 126 12.62 3.89 14.98
CA VAL A 126 13.72 4.48 15.75
C VAL A 126 13.47 5.97 15.87
N PHE A 127 13.23 6.44 17.07
CA PHE A 127 13.00 7.86 17.33
C PHE A 127 14.32 8.62 17.45
N GLN A 128 14.30 9.88 17.02
CA GLN A 128 15.47 10.76 17.15
C GLN A 128 15.73 11.16 18.61
N ASN A 129 14.65 11.42 19.35
CA ASN A 129 14.68 11.82 20.75
C ASN A 129 13.95 10.79 21.61
N ASP A 130 13.92 11.01 22.92
CA ASP A 130 13.20 10.13 23.82
C ASP A 130 11.70 10.09 23.48
N ALA A 131 11.16 8.88 23.45
CA ALA A 131 9.78 8.62 23.08
C ALA A 131 9.21 7.47 23.94
N SER A 132 7.89 7.33 23.91
CA SER A 132 7.16 6.29 24.61
C SER A 132 6.50 5.31 23.62
N ALA A 133 6.08 4.16 24.12
CA ALA A 133 5.27 3.22 23.34
C ALA A 133 3.96 3.86 22.85
N VAL A 134 3.40 4.79 23.60
CA VAL A 134 2.19 5.53 23.22
C VAL A 134 2.44 6.40 21.97
N ASN A 135 3.61 7.05 21.89
CA ASN A 135 3.99 7.83 20.71
C ASN A 135 4.06 6.94 19.46
N ALA A 136 4.65 5.75 19.57
CA ALA A 136 4.73 4.80 18.46
C ALA A 136 3.35 4.32 18.01
N SER A 137 2.44 4.05 18.97
CA SER A 137 1.05 3.67 18.70
C SER A 137 0.30 4.77 17.96
N HIS A 138 0.35 6.02 18.44
CA HIS A 138 -0.33 7.15 17.81
C HIS A 138 0.24 7.49 16.42
N LEU A 139 1.55 7.39 16.22
CA LEU A 139 2.15 7.60 14.89
C LEU A 139 1.67 6.54 13.90
N THR A 140 1.56 5.29 14.34
CA THR A 140 1.02 4.21 13.50
C THR A 140 -0.45 4.46 13.13
N ALA A 141 -1.27 4.88 14.09
CA ALA A 141 -2.67 5.23 13.84
C ALA A 141 -2.81 6.42 12.88
N ARG A 142 -1.99 7.44 13.06
CA ARG A 142 -1.94 8.61 12.18
C ARG A 142 -1.57 8.19 10.74
N ALA A 143 -0.51 7.40 10.57
CA ALA A 143 -0.11 6.91 9.26
C ALA A 143 -1.22 6.09 8.58
N ALA A 144 -1.91 5.22 9.34
CA ALA A 144 -3.04 4.47 8.80
C ALA A 144 -4.17 5.39 8.30
N ARG A 145 -4.51 6.45 9.02
CA ARG A 145 -5.51 7.44 8.57
C ARG A 145 -5.07 8.22 7.33
N GLU A 146 -3.81 8.61 7.26
CA GLU A 146 -3.26 9.30 6.08
C GLU A 146 -3.34 8.41 4.83
N VAL A 147 -3.02 7.12 4.94
CA VAL A 147 -3.19 6.16 3.84
C VAL A 147 -4.67 5.95 3.47
N ILE A 148 -5.58 5.90 4.46
CA ILE A 148 -7.03 5.81 4.21
C ILE A 148 -7.50 7.03 3.42
N ALA A 149 -7.03 8.23 3.72
CA ALA A 149 -7.39 9.44 2.97
C ALA A 149 -7.00 9.35 1.50
N VAL A 150 -5.80 8.84 1.19
CA VAL A 150 -5.36 8.59 -0.20
C VAL A 150 -6.30 7.60 -0.90
N PHE A 151 -6.68 6.52 -0.23
CA PHE A 151 -7.63 5.55 -0.81
C PHE A 151 -9.03 6.12 -0.98
N GLN A 152 -9.45 7.06 -0.13
CA GLN A 152 -10.74 7.77 -0.30
C GLN A 152 -10.75 8.65 -1.55
N GLU A 153 -9.62 9.24 -1.93
CA GLU A 153 -9.49 9.98 -3.19
C GLU A 153 -9.44 9.06 -4.41
N LEU A 154 -8.88 7.86 -4.29
CA LEU A 154 -8.81 6.88 -5.37
C LEU A 154 -10.14 6.15 -5.62
N LEU A 155 -10.95 5.95 -4.59
CA LEU A 155 -12.19 5.18 -4.68
C LEU A 155 -13.16 5.69 -5.77
N PRO A 156 -13.46 6.99 -5.88
CA PRO A 156 -14.36 7.49 -6.93
C PRO A 156 -13.80 7.30 -8.34
N LEU A 157 -12.49 7.28 -8.52
CA LEU A 157 -11.86 6.98 -9.81
C LEU A 157 -12.04 5.50 -10.18
N ALA A 158 -11.86 4.59 -9.22
CA ALA A 158 -12.11 3.16 -9.41
C ALA A 158 -13.59 2.88 -9.72
N GLN A 159 -14.52 3.55 -9.06
CA GLN A 159 -15.97 3.45 -9.31
C GLN A 159 -16.35 3.96 -10.71
N LYS A 160 -15.72 5.02 -11.20
CA LYS A 160 -15.92 5.49 -12.58
C LYS A 160 -15.45 4.45 -13.61
N LEU A 161 -14.34 3.78 -13.36
CA LEU A 161 -13.85 2.68 -14.21
C LEU A 161 -14.84 1.51 -14.19
N GLU A 162 -15.33 1.09 -13.04
CA GLU A 162 -16.36 0.06 -12.90
C GLU A 162 -17.61 0.41 -13.72
N ALA A 163 -18.14 1.62 -13.58
CA ALA A 163 -19.31 2.08 -14.30
C ALA A 163 -19.09 2.13 -15.83
N SER A 164 -17.88 2.44 -16.28
CA SER A 164 -17.54 2.44 -17.71
C SER A 164 -17.51 1.04 -18.32
N GLN A 165 -17.07 0.05 -17.55
CA GLN A 165 -17.01 -1.35 -17.96
C GLN A 165 -18.39 -2.00 -17.99
N ALA A 166 -19.26 -1.67 -17.03
CA ALA A 166 -20.64 -2.16 -17.00
C ALA A 166 -21.47 -1.73 -18.22
N ARG A 167 -21.07 -0.67 -18.91
CA ARG A 167 -21.73 -0.16 -20.12
C ARG A 167 -21.25 -0.83 -21.42
N LYS A 168 -20.17 -1.61 -21.41
CA LYS A 168 -19.71 -2.38 -22.58
C LYS A 168 -20.42 -3.73 -22.57
N PRO A 169 -21.35 -4.02 -23.52
CA PRO A 169 -21.95 -5.34 -23.62
C PRO A 169 -20.82 -6.35 -23.89
N THR A 170 -20.83 -7.42 -23.13
CA THR A 170 -19.95 -8.57 -23.37
C THR A 170 -20.23 -9.06 -24.78
N SER A 171 -19.36 -8.73 -25.73
CA SER A 171 -19.42 -9.35 -27.08
C SER A 171 -19.12 -10.83 -26.86
N ALA A 172 -20.18 -11.63 -26.88
CA ALA A 172 -20.09 -13.08 -26.94
C ALA A 172 -19.12 -13.44 -28.06
N LYS A 173 -18.02 -14.11 -27.71
CA LYS A 173 -17.21 -14.82 -28.71
C LYS A 173 -18.13 -15.82 -29.40
N GLN A 174 -18.57 -15.49 -30.59
CA GLN A 174 -19.05 -16.50 -31.51
C GLN A 174 -17.88 -17.44 -31.80
N THR A 175 -17.93 -18.61 -31.21
CA THR A 175 -17.21 -19.78 -31.70
C THR A 175 -17.83 -20.10 -33.05
N SER A 176 -17.19 -19.68 -34.12
CA SER A 176 -17.41 -20.26 -35.45
C SER A 176 -16.65 -21.55 -35.48
N ASP A 177 -17.36 -22.65 -35.16
CA ASP A 177 -17.00 -23.97 -35.70
C ASP A 177 -17.18 -23.91 -37.21
N ASN A 178 -16.09 -24.20 -37.92
CA ASN A 178 -16.05 -24.83 -39.21
C ASN A 178 -14.68 -25.50 -39.38
#